data_135608b35eb9dd86199e8f4df145c71f
#
_entry.id   135608b35eb9dd86199e8f4df145c71f
#
_cell.length_a   1.000
_cell.length_b   1.000
_cell.length_c   1.000
_cell.angle_alpha   90.00
_cell.angle_beta   90.00
_cell.angle_gamma   90.00
#
_symmetry.space_group_name_H-M   'P 1'
#
loop_
_entity.id
_entity.type
_entity.pdbx_description
1 polymer ?
#
loop_
_entity_poly.entity_id
_entity_poly.type
_entity_poly.pdbx_seq_one_letter_code
_entity_poly.pdbx_strand_id
1 'polypeptide(L)'
;MKNIKQIVNMKKILLITSLLITIMYSCKDDNVIDNLEQQNLQSSNDYLLAEKTLIDIERVIESSFISTGTTKNCPSYTIRKINNSDTDTLIIDFGEVNCLNFGQLKRGKVIVIYSGYLHDSSAIINTTFNNFYINNN
;
A
#
# COMPACT_ATOMS: atom_id res chain seq x y z
N MET A 1 -26.96 37.71 -60.75
CA MET A 1 -26.57 36.39 -60.19
C MET A 1 -25.29 36.38 -59.34
N LYS A 2 -24.41 37.40 -59.40
CA LYS A 2 -23.16 37.47 -58.58
C LYS A 2 -23.43 37.70 -57.08
N ASN A 3 -24.40 38.51 -56.69
CA ASN A 3 -24.65 38.89 -55.30
C ASN A 3 -25.17 37.75 -54.43
N ILE A 4 -25.93 36.80 -54.97
CA ILE A 4 -26.49 35.69 -54.23
C ILE A 4 -25.39 34.69 -53.79
N LYS A 5 -24.41 34.42 -54.66
CA LYS A 5 -23.28 33.55 -54.30
C LYS A 5 -22.39 34.15 -53.19
N GLN A 6 -22.24 35.46 -53.19
CA GLN A 6 -21.45 36.16 -52.18
C GLN A 6 -22.14 36.12 -50.79
N ILE A 7 -23.44 36.28 -50.74
CA ILE A 7 -24.24 36.21 -49.53
C ILE A 7 -24.21 34.79 -48.91
N VAL A 8 -24.30 33.75 -49.73
CA VAL A 8 -24.24 32.35 -49.31
C VAL A 8 -22.86 32.00 -48.75
N ASN A 9 -21.79 32.48 -49.39
CA ASN A 9 -20.44 32.27 -48.87
C ASN A 9 -20.18 32.99 -47.54
N MET A 10 -20.66 34.21 -47.35
CA MET A 10 -20.57 34.93 -46.07
C MET A 10 -21.28 34.21 -44.96
N LYS A 11 -22.51 33.67 -45.18
CA LYS A 11 -23.23 32.89 -44.22
C LYS A 11 -22.51 31.61 -43.83
N LYS A 12 -21.86 30.90 -44.76
CA LYS A 12 -21.05 29.71 -44.48
C LYS A 12 -19.82 30.04 -43.66
N ILE A 13 -19.15 31.12 -43.93
CA ILE A 13 -17.97 31.57 -43.18
C ILE A 13 -18.39 31.92 -41.73
N LEU A 14 -19.52 32.59 -41.55
CA LEU A 14 -20.01 33.00 -40.23
C LEU A 14 -20.44 31.79 -39.39
N LEU A 15 -20.97 30.73 -39.99
CA LEU A 15 -21.32 29.49 -39.33
C LEU A 15 -20.08 28.70 -38.91
N ILE A 16 -19.03 28.69 -39.74
CA ILE A 16 -17.76 28.00 -39.43
C ILE A 16 -17.01 28.70 -38.31
N THR A 17 -16.98 30.04 -38.30
CA THR A 17 -16.33 30.80 -37.22
C THR A 17 -17.07 30.67 -35.91
N SER A 18 -18.39 30.60 -35.90
CA SER A 18 -19.20 30.36 -34.70
C SER A 18 -18.93 28.96 -34.10
N LEU A 19 -18.79 27.94 -34.96
CA LEU A 19 -18.47 26.57 -34.52
C LEU A 19 -17.06 26.46 -33.93
N LEU A 20 -16.09 27.16 -34.48
CA LEU A 20 -14.71 27.18 -33.96
C LEU A 20 -14.59 27.84 -32.59
N ILE A 21 -15.41 28.87 -32.30
CA ILE A 21 -15.39 29.58 -31.01
C ILE A 21 -15.94 28.69 -29.89
N THR A 22 -16.92 27.82 -30.19
CA THR A 22 -17.49 26.92 -29.15
C THR A 22 -16.54 25.83 -28.70
N ILE A 23 -15.57 25.45 -29.52
CA ILE A 23 -14.57 24.41 -29.18
C ILE A 23 -13.53 24.95 -28.17
N MET A 24 -13.26 26.25 -28.15
CA MET A 24 -12.29 26.88 -27.24
C MET A 24 -12.82 27.12 -25.82
N TYR A 25 -14.12 26.96 -25.56
CA TYR A 25 -14.70 27.10 -24.21
C TYR A 25 -14.83 25.80 -23.44
N SER A 26 -14.44 24.64 -24.02
CA SER A 26 -14.61 23.33 -23.41
C SER A 26 -13.41 22.86 -22.56
N CYS A 27 -12.40 23.69 -22.33
CA CYS A 27 -11.28 23.34 -21.46
C CYS A 27 -11.15 24.37 -20.34
N LYS A 28 -11.98 24.25 -19.32
CA LYS A 28 -11.76 24.84 -18.00
C LYS A 28 -12.33 23.93 -16.94
N ASP A 29 -11.59 22.85 -16.65
CA ASP A 29 -11.66 22.16 -15.38
C ASP A 29 -10.24 21.84 -14.90
N ASP A 30 -9.47 22.90 -14.58
CA ASP A 30 -8.13 22.75 -14.00
C ASP A 30 -8.17 22.16 -12.58
N ASN A 31 -9.36 22.13 -11.93
CA ASN A 31 -9.52 21.64 -10.56
C ASN A 31 -9.67 20.11 -10.46
N VAL A 32 -10.00 19.41 -11.56
CA VAL A 32 -10.18 17.95 -11.57
C VAL A 32 -8.85 17.24 -11.73
N ILE A 33 -7.91 17.83 -12.48
CA ILE A 33 -6.59 17.24 -12.75
C ILE A 33 -5.74 17.27 -11.50
N ASP A 34 -5.72 18.36 -10.76
CA ASP A 34 -4.97 18.48 -9.50
C ASP A 34 -5.43 17.46 -8.44
N ASN A 35 -6.75 17.22 -8.34
CA ASN A 35 -7.29 16.24 -7.40
C ASN A 35 -6.97 14.80 -7.82
N LEU A 36 -6.96 14.49 -9.11
CA LEU A 36 -6.63 13.15 -9.61
C LEU A 36 -5.13 12.86 -9.47
N GLU A 37 -4.28 13.83 -9.72
CA GLU A 37 -2.83 13.68 -9.58
C GLU A 37 -2.45 13.54 -8.10
N GLN A 38 -3.07 14.30 -7.22
CA GLN A 38 -2.85 14.20 -5.77
C GLN A 38 -3.39 12.88 -5.20
N GLN A 39 -4.54 12.38 -5.66
CA GLN A 39 -5.05 11.05 -5.29
C GLN A 39 -4.15 9.92 -5.78
N ASN A 40 -3.61 10.02 -6.98
CA ASN A 40 -2.70 9.02 -7.53
C ASN A 40 -1.37 8.98 -6.77
N LEU A 41 -0.83 10.14 -6.39
CA LEU A 41 0.37 10.24 -5.57
C LEU A 41 0.15 9.68 -4.16
N GLN A 42 -0.98 9.97 -3.53
CA GLN A 42 -1.35 9.43 -2.22
C GLN A 42 -1.47 7.91 -2.28
N SER A 43 -2.21 7.36 -3.24
CA SER A 43 -2.38 5.92 -3.43
C SER A 43 -1.04 5.21 -3.69
N SER A 44 -0.14 5.82 -4.45
CA SER A 44 1.20 5.29 -4.70
C SER A 44 2.04 5.27 -3.42
N ASN A 45 1.99 6.32 -2.61
CA ASN A 45 2.70 6.39 -1.35
C ASN A 45 2.17 5.37 -0.33
N ASP A 46 0.86 5.19 -0.27
CA ASP A 46 0.21 4.21 0.62
C ASP A 46 0.61 2.78 0.23
N TYR A 47 0.68 2.49 -1.08
CA TYR A 47 1.16 1.21 -1.59
C TYR A 47 2.61 0.94 -1.20
N LEU A 48 3.51 1.90 -1.41
CA LEU A 48 4.93 1.77 -1.05
C LEU A 48 5.12 1.59 0.46
N LEU A 49 4.31 2.27 1.27
CA LEU A 49 4.33 2.11 2.73
C LEU A 49 3.87 0.72 3.15
N ALA A 50 2.82 0.19 2.53
CA ALA A 50 2.31 -1.17 2.79
C ALA A 50 3.35 -2.22 2.39
N GLU A 51 3.96 -2.11 1.22
CA GLU A 51 5.01 -3.02 0.75
C GLU A 51 6.22 -3.02 1.68
N LYS A 52 6.71 -1.84 2.04
CA LYS A 52 7.82 -1.70 3.00
C LYS A 52 7.50 -2.34 4.36
N THR A 53 6.27 -2.19 4.81
CA THR A 53 5.79 -2.77 6.07
C THR A 53 5.80 -4.30 6.01
N LEU A 54 5.32 -4.88 4.90
CA LEU A 54 5.33 -6.33 4.70
C LEU A 54 6.75 -6.90 4.69
N ILE A 55 7.67 -6.29 3.95
CA ILE A 55 9.09 -6.70 3.90
C ILE A 55 9.73 -6.65 5.29
N ASP A 56 9.40 -5.63 6.08
CA ASP A 56 9.94 -5.49 7.43
C ASP A 56 9.39 -6.57 8.38
N ILE A 57 8.11 -6.93 8.25
CA ILE A 57 7.50 -8.02 9.02
C ILE A 57 8.12 -9.37 8.63
N GLU A 58 8.32 -9.66 7.35
CA GLU A 58 9.00 -10.87 6.89
C GLU A 58 10.40 -10.98 7.50
N ARG A 59 11.18 -9.91 7.50
CA ARG A 59 12.50 -9.87 8.15
C ARG A 59 12.43 -10.18 9.63
N VAL A 60 11.44 -9.67 10.34
CA VAL A 60 11.22 -9.95 11.77
C VAL A 60 10.91 -11.43 11.98
N ILE A 61 10.04 -12.01 11.14
CA ILE A 61 9.69 -13.44 11.19
C ILE A 61 10.92 -14.29 10.95
N GLU A 62 11.69 -14.04 9.90
CA GLU A 62 12.93 -14.76 9.60
C GLU A 62 13.93 -14.69 10.75
N SER A 63 14.15 -13.48 11.29
CA SER A 63 15.08 -13.29 12.40
C SER A 63 14.68 -14.06 13.66
N SER A 64 13.37 -14.27 13.88
CA SER A 64 12.85 -14.99 15.02
C SER A 64 13.14 -16.49 14.97
N PHE A 65 13.21 -17.09 13.78
CA PHE A 65 13.58 -18.50 13.61
C PHE A 65 15.09 -18.76 13.79
N ILE A 66 15.91 -17.75 13.51
CA ILE A 66 17.36 -17.83 13.70
C ILE A 66 17.76 -17.60 15.15
N SER A 67 17.00 -16.76 15.86
CA SER A 67 17.26 -16.38 17.25
C SER A 67 16.73 -17.43 18.22
N THR A 68 17.50 -18.50 18.45
CA THR A 68 17.19 -19.54 19.45
C THR A 68 17.56 -19.05 20.88
N GLY A 69 16.90 -18.02 21.37
CA GLY A 69 17.14 -17.55 22.72
C GLY A 69 16.14 -16.49 23.16
N THR A 70 15.62 -16.65 24.37
CA THR A 70 14.90 -15.59 25.07
C THR A 70 15.85 -14.42 25.34
N THR A 71 16.00 -13.56 24.36
CA THR A 71 16.66 -12.27 24.62
C THR A 71 15.73 -11.47 25.51
N LYS A 72 16.22 -10.99 26.65
CA LYS A 72 15.53 -10.01 27.50
C LYS A 72 15.26 -8.68 26.77
N ASN A 73 15.62 -8.61 25.49
CA ASN A 73 15.51 -7.45 24.63
C ASN A 73 14.29 -7.63 23.72
N CYS A 74 13.65 -6.55 23.44
CA CYS A 74 12.55 -6.45 22.50
C CYS A 74 13.04 -6.71 21.05
N PRO A 75 12.31 -7.53 20.25
CA PRO A 75 11.14 -8.34 20.63
C PRO A 75 11.50 -9.65 21.36
N SER A 76 10.53 -10.19 22.11
CA SER A 76 10.60 -11.55 22.63
C SER A 76 9.91 -12.53 21.67
N TYR A 77 10.44 -13.75 21.59
CA TYR A 77 9.94 -14.79 20.70
C TYR A 77 9.44 -15.99 21.50
N THR A 78 8.25 -16.49 21.17
CA THR A 78 7.69 -17.69 21.79
C THR A 78 7.16 -18.61 20.69
N ILE A 79 7.69 -19.84 20.61
CA ILE A 79 7.18 -20.87 19.72
C ILE A 79 6.30 -21.80 20.55
N ARG A 80 5.04 -21.95 20.14
CA ARG A 80 4.11 -22.93 20.70
C ARG A 80 3.93 -24.07 19.71
N LYS A 81 4.41 -25.25 20.06
CA LYS A 81 4.17 -26.48 19.32
C LYS A 81 2.87 -27.10 19.80
N ILE A 82 1.97 -27.38 18.88
CA ILE A 82 0.73 -28.08 19.20
C ILE A 82 1.01 -29.56 18.93
N ASN A 83 1.10 -30.36 20.00
CA ASN A 83 1.29 -31.80 19.89
C ASN A 83 0.17 -32.41 19.01
N ASN A 84 0.56 -33.21 18.00
CA ASN A 84 -0.31 -33.83 17.01
C ASN A 84 -0.99 -32.88 16.00
N SER A 85 -0.51 -31.65 15.84
CA SER A 85 -0.92 -30.73 14.79
C SER A 85 0.23 -30.54 13.80
N ASP A 86 -0.09 -30.46 12.52
CA ASP A 86 0.88 -30.12 11.48
C ASP A 86 1.23 -28.64 11.45
N THR A 87 0.67 -27.85 12.40
CA THR A 87 0.87 -26.41 12.48
C THR A 87 1.45 -25.98 13.82
N ASP A 88 2.46 -25.12 13.77
CA ASP A 88 3.08 -24.47 14.91
C ASP A 88 2.70 -22.99 14.96
N THR A 89 2.81 -22.39 16.14
CA THR A 89 2.56 -20.95 16.32
C THR A 89 3.79 -20.25 16.86
N LEU A 90 4.27 -19.23 16.13
CA LEU A 90 5.28 -18.28 16.58
C LEU A 90 4.61 -17.00 17.03
N ILE A 91 4.91 -16.54 18.23
CA ILE A 91 4.48 -15.24 18.76
C ILE A 91 5.71 -14.35 18.90
N ILE A 92 5.67 -13.22 18.22
CA ILE A 92 6.68 -12.17 18.30
C ILE A 92 6.07 -11.02 19.08
N ASP A 93 6.57 -10.76 20.29
CA ASP A 93 6.01 -9.77 21.21
C ASP A 93 6.97 -8.59 21.37
N PHE A 94 6.56 -7.43 20.87
CA PHE A 94 7.29 -6.16 20.99
C PHE A 94 6.95 -5.43 22.31
N GLY A 95 5.97 -5.91 23.08
CA GLY A 95 5.50 -5.28 24.30
C GLY A 95 4.48 -4.16 24.05
N GLU A 96 4.11 -3.49 25.13
CA GLU A 96 3.10 -2.41 25.11
C GLU A 96 3.72 -1.04 24.77
N VAL A 97 5.03 -0.89 24.97
CA VAL A 97 5.78 0.34 24.66
C VAL A 97 6.60 0.17 23.39
N ASN A 98 6.90 1.30 22.75
CA ASN A 98 7.68 1.29 21.52
C ASN A 98 9.08 0.67 21.73
N CYS A 99 9.42 -0.25 20.87
CA CYS A 99 10.66 -1.00 20.83
C CYS A 99 11.37 -0.72 19.49
N LEU A 100 12.62 -0.35 19.53
CA LEU A 100 13.41 -0.13 18.32
C LEU A 100 13.87 -1.49 17.76
N ASN A 101 13.39 -1.84 16.57
CA ASN A 101 13.74 -3.07 15.88
C ASN A 101 13.90 -2.79 14.39
N PHE A 102 15.06 -3.14 13.80
CA PHE A 102 15.41 -2.84 12.41
C PHE A 102 15.18 -1.36 12.00
N GLY A 103 15.54 -0.42 12.91
CA GLY A 103 15.42 1.01 12.65
C GLY A 103 14.00 1.57 12.71
N GLN A 104 13.00 0.77 13.13
CA GLN A 104 11.62 1.19 13.28
C GLN A 104 11.14 0.95 14.72
N LEU A 105 10.27 1.85 15.20
CA LEU A 105 9.61 1.69 16.48
C LEU A 105 8.40 0.78 16.31
N LYS A 106 8.36 -0.34 17.05
CA LYS A 106 7.29 -1.33 17.00
C LYS A 106 6.73 -1.58 18.38
N ARG A 107 5.43 -1.91 18.48
CA ARG A 107 4.77 -2.38 19.69
C ARG A 107 3.64 -3.34 19.35
N GLY A 108 3.17 -4.11 20.34
CA GLY A 108 2.14 -5.13 20.15
C GLY A 108 2.72 -6.46 19.71
N LYS A 109 1.95 -7.29 19.03
CA LYS A 109 2.32 -8.68 18.70
C LYS A 109 2.07 -9.01 17.24
N VAL A 110 2.99 -9.80 16.69
CA VAL A 110 2.83 -10.52 15.43
C VAL A 110 2.69 -12.00 15.76
N ILE A 111 1.63 -12.63 15.27
CA ILE A 111 1.31 -14.04 15.51
C ILE A 111 1.37 -14.75 14.17
N VAL A 112 2.24 -15.74 14.06
CA VAL A 112 2.47 -16.51 12.83
C VAL A 112 2.11 -17.96 13.08
N ILE A 113 1.12 -18.45 12.33
CA ILE A 113 0.76 -19.86 12.29
C ILE A 113 1.40 -20.45 11.02
N TYR A 114 2.20 -21.49 11.16
CA TYR A 114 2.92 -22.07 10.04
C TYR A 114 2.90 -23.59 10.08
N SER A 115 2.96 -24.23 8.89
CA SER A 115 3.09 -25.66 8.72
C SER A 115 4.41 -25.97 8.00
N GLY A 116 5.10 -27.02 8.46
CA GLY A 116 6.38 -27.42 7.86
C GLY A 116 7.54 -26.49 8.23
N TYR A 117 8.57 -26.46 7.39
CA TYR A 117 9.71 -25.56 7.56
C TYR A 117 9.48 -24.28 6.78
N LEU A 118 9.88 -23.14 7.33
CA LEU A 118 9.63 -21.81 6.78
C LEU A 118 10.02 -21.65 5.30
N HIS A 119 11.05 -22.34 4.87
CA HIS A 119 11.58 -22.27 3.49
C HIS A 119 11.11 -23.40 2.58
N ASP A 120 10.22 -24.28 3.04
CA ASP A 120 9.66 -25.33 2.19
C ASP A 120 8.64 -24.72 1.22
N SER A 121 8.67 -25.18 -0.03
CA SER A 121 7.73 -24.72 -1.05
C SER A 121 6.26 -25.05 -0.75
N SER A 122 6.00 -25.96 0.20
CA SER A 122 4.69 -26.36 0.68
C SER A 122 4.31 -25.70 2.02
N ALA A 123 5.18 -24.85 2.61
CA ALA A 123 4.88 -24.19 3.86
C ALA A 123 3.70 -23.22 3.70
N ILE A 124 2.72 -23.33 4.59
CA ILE A 124 1.62 -22.38 4.71
C ILE A 124 1.94 -21.48 5.89
N ILE A 125 1.98 -20.17 5.65
CA ILE A 125 2.26 -19.16 6.65
C ILE A 125 1.05 -18.23 6.71
N ASN A 126 0.44 -18.12 7.89
CA ASN A 126 -0.65 -17.20 8.16
C ASN A 126 -0.22 -16.22 9.26
N THR A 127 -0.16 -14.94 8.94
CA THR A 127 0.27 -13.90 9.86
C THR A 127 -0.92 -13.05 10.29
N THR A 128 -1.07 -12.85 11.60
CA THR A 128 -2.07 -12.00 12.22
C THR A 128 -1.42 -11.01 13.19
N PHE A 129 -2.11 -9.92 13.47
CA PHE A 129 -1.61 -8.83 14.29
C PHE A 129 -2.52 -8.61 15.50
N ASN A 130 -1.90 -8.33 16.65
CA ASN A 130 -2.64 -7.99 17.87
C ASN A 130 -2.05 -6.69 18.44
N ASN A 131 -2.82 -5.60 18.33
CA ASN A 131 -2.42 -4.26 18.74
C ASN A 131 -1.03 -3.88 18.22
N PHE A 132 -0.72 -4.30 17.00
CA PHE A 132 0.57 -4.09 16.39
C PHE A 132 0.63 -2.74 15.69
N TYR A 133 1.67 -1.98 15.97
CA TYR A 133 1.91 -0.64 15.42
C TYR A 133 3.36 -0.50 15.00
N ILE A 134 3.58 0.24 13.92
CA ILE A 134 4.89 0.65 13.43
C ILE A 134 4.93 2.17 13.37
N ASN A 135 5.96 2.79 13.99
CA ASN A 135 6.17 4.25 14.01
C ASN A 135 4.92 5.03 14.47
N ASN A 136 4.15 4.45 15.43
CA ASN A 136 2.91 5.01 15.99
C ASN A 136 1.70 5.06 15.02
N ASN A 137 1.77 4.35 13.92
CA ASN A 137 0.64 4.16 12.99
C ASN A 137 0.02 2.80 13.18
#